data_4ad18168e7331010741fd237653ac2cc
#
_entry.id   4ad18168e7331010741fd237653ac2cc
#
_cell.length_a   1.000
_cell.length_b   1.000
_cell.length_c   1.000
_cell.angle_alpha   90.00
_cell.angle_beta   90.00
_cell.angle_gamma   90.00
#
_symmetry.space_group_name_H-M   'P 1'
#
loop_
_entity.id
_entity.type
_entity.pdbx_description
1 polymer ?
#
loop_
_entity_poly.entity_id
_entity_poly.type
_entity_poly.pdbx_seq_one_letter_code
_entity_poly.pdbx_strand_id
1 'polypeptide(L)'
;MSKPILWIVIPCYNEEQVLPITAPMFLQKITSLTEKGMISDKSRVLFVNDGSRDKTWELICGFAKQDAHFIGISQSRNRGHQNAVLAGLMEARANNCDITISIDCDGQDDINAMDEMVQKYLDGAEVVYGVRSRRDTDTFFKRFTAEGFYHLMNALGADIVFNHADYRLISARVLDSFADYKEVNIFLRGMVPLVGFKSEQVLYERHERLAGESHYPLRKMLALAFDGITSLSNKPIRLITGAGIVVSLISFIGVIWAIVQAAMGSVVAGWASTICIVCFVGGVQLVCLGVIGEYIGKIYMETKARPRYIISEHTWAPYERKYHG
;
A
#
# COMPACT_ATOMS: atom_id res chain seq x y z
N MET A 1 22.12 -16.26 20.86
CA MET A 1 21.09 -16.35 19.80
C MET A 1 21.79 -16.29 18.45
N SER A 2 21.34 -17.03 17.44
CA SER A 2 21.86 -16.88 16.06
C SER A 2 21.50 -15.49 15.55
N LYS A 3 22.40 -14.88 14.76
CA LYS A 3 22.14 -13.60 14.14
C LYS A 3 21.03 -13.76 13.09
N PRO A 4 20.04 -12.84 13.02
CA PRO A 4 18.93 -12.95 12.07
C PRO A 4 19.40 -12.81 10.61
N ILE A 5 18.78 -13.57 9.72
CA ILE A 5 18.95 -13.42 8.28
C ILE A 5 18.01 -12.32 7.79
N LEU A 6 18.58 -11.23 7.28
CA LEU A 6 17.85 -10.09 6.71
C LEU A 6 17.76 -10.21 5.19
N TRP A 7 16.56 -10.02 4.62
CA TRP A 7 16.38 -9.75 3.20
C TRP A 7 15.86 -8.32 3.01
N ILE A 8 16.63 -7.49 2.27
CA ILE A 8 16.17 -6.17 1.83
C ILE A 8 15.39 -6.36 0.55
N VAL A 9 14.09 -6.04 0.56
CA VAL A 9 13.17 -6.22 -0.56
C VAL A 9 12.98 -4.89 -1.29
N ILE A 10 13.37 -4.83 -2.55
CA ILE A 10 13.44 -3.61 -3.36
C ILE A 10 12.61 -3.79 -4.63
N PRO A 11 11.39 -3.23 -4.70
CA PRO A 11 10.58 -3.25 -5.92
C PRO A 11 11.19 -2.31 -6.98
N CYS A 12 11.28 -2.79 -8.23
CA CYS A 12 11.88 -2.08 -9.35
C CYS A 12 10.94 -2.12 -10.58
N TYR A 13 10.68 -0.96 -11.18
CA TYR A 13 9.95 -0.85 -12.44
C TYR A 13 10.51 0.27 -13.30
N ASN A 14 11.23 -0.07 -14.37
CA ASN A 14 11.92 0.85 -15.27
C ASN A 14 12.93 1.74 -14.51
N GLU A 15 13.84 1.11 -13.77
CA GLU A 15 14.82 1.77 -12.89
C GLU A 15 16.28 1.57 -13.39
N GLU A 16 16.47 1.44 -14.70
CA GLU A 16 17.82 1.21 -15.29
C GLU A 16 18.82 2.32 -14.96
N GLN A 17 18.35 3.56 -14.72
CA GLN A 17 19.20 4.70 -14.38
C GLN A 17 19.54 4.77 -12.89
N VAL A 18 18.69 4.25 -12.04
CA VAL A 18 18.78 4.35 -10.58
C VAL A 18 19.54 3.18 -9.98
N LEU A 19 19.27 1.97 -10.44
CA LEU A 19 19.86 0.73 -9.90
C LEU A 19 21.39 0.71 -9.83
N PRO A 20 22.15 1.21 -10.84
CA PRO A 20 23.60 1.25 -10.76
C PRO A 20 24.15 2.13 -9.63
N ILE A 21 23.36 3.11 -9.19
CA ILE A 21 23.73 4.04 -8.11
C ILE A 21 23.35 3.45 -6.75
N THR A 22 22.15 2.87 -6.64
CA THR A 22 21.58 2.46 -5.34
C THR A 22 21.98 1.03 -4.94
N ALA A 23 22.20 0.11 -5.88
CA ALA A 23 22.58 -1.25 -5.54
C ALA A 23 23.86 -1.35 -4.69
N PRO A 24 24.95 -0.60 -4.98
CA PRO A 24 26.12 -0.58 -4.12
C PRO A 24 25.85 -0.08 -2.70
N MET A 25 24.90 0.87 -2.54
CA MET A 25 24.53 1.40 -1.21
C MET A 25 23.86 0.32 -0.35
N PHE A 26 22.97 -0.49 -0.95
CA PHE A 26 22.32 -1.60 -0.25
C PHE A 26 23.32 -2.70 0.14
N LEU A 27 24.29 -3.01 -0.74
CA LEU A 27 25.34 -3.98 -0.43
C LEU A 27 26.20 -3.48 0.74
N GLN A 28 26.65 -2.21 0.68
CA GLN A 28 27.40 -1.59 1.77
C GLN A 28 26.65 -1.63 3.10
N LYS A 29 25.31 -1.44 3.07
CA LYS A 29 24.47 -1.49 4.27
C LYS A 29 24.44 -2.91 4.85
N ILE A 30 24.20 -3.96 4.06
CA ILE A 30 24.25 -5.35 4.53
C ILE A 30 25.64 -5.66 5.13
N THR A 31 26.70 -5.29 4.44
CA THR A 31 28.08 -5.50 4.92
C THR A 31 28.30 -4.82 6.28
N SER A 32 27.92 -3.55 6.40
CA SER A 32 28.05 -2.79 7.66
C SER A 32 27.25 -3.43 8.82
N LEU A 33 26.01 -3.86 8.58
CA LEU A 33 25.17 -4.52 9.60
C LEU A 33 25.75 -5.89 10.00
N THR A 34 26.34 -6.61 9.06
CA THR A 34 27.01 -7.90 9.30
C THR A 34 28.28 -7.70 10.13
N GLU A 35 29.11 -6.72 9.79
CA GLU A 35 30.32 -6.34 10.55
C GLU A 35 30.01 -5.90 11.97
N LYS A 36 28.93 -5.12 12.16
CA LYS A 36 28.41 -4.75 13.48
C LYS A 36 27.86 -5.95 14.26
N GLY A 37 27.75 -7.11 13.64
CA GLY A 37 27.21 -8.32 14.25
C GLY A 37 25.71 -8.33 14.50
N MET A 38 24.97 -7.43 13.85
CA MET A 38 23.51 -7.29 14.01
C MET A 38 22.72 -8.28 13.17
N ILE A 39 23.25 -8.69 12.01
CA ILE A 39 22.63 -9.64 11.10
C ILE A 39 23.61 -10.75 10.68
N SER A 40 23.08 -11.80 10.06
CA SER A 40 23.86 -12.92 9.52
C SER A 40 24.51 -12.55 8.19
N ASP A 41 25.65 -13.18 7.86
CA ASP A 41 26.31 -13.15 6.56
C ASP A 41 25.49 -13.78 5.43
N LYS A 42 24.44 -14.53 5.79
CA LYS A 42 23.46 -15.08 4.83
C LYS A 42 22.42 -14.07 4.37
N SER A 43 22.46 -12.84 4.86
CA SER A 43 21.54 -11.77 4.48
C SER A 43 21.64 -11.41 3.00
N ARG A 44 20.55 -10.93 2.38
CA ARG A 44 20.47 -10.71 0.92
C ARG A 44 19.80 -9.39 0.59
N VAL A 45 20.12 -8.85 -0.59
CA VAL A 45 19.39 -7.78 -1.28
C VAL A 45 18.56 -8.42 -2.38
N LEU A 46 17.24 -8.42 -2.23
CA LEU A 46 16.30 -8.96 -3.20
C LEU A 46 15.70 -7.84 -4.05
N PHE A 47 16.07 -7.77 -5.31
CA PHE A 47 15.41 -6.93 -6.30
C PHE A 47 14.21 -7.64 -6.90
N VAL A 48 13.06 -6.95 -6.92
CA VAL A 48 11.82 -7.46 -7.49
C VAL A 48 11.49 -6.67 -8.75
N ASN A 49 11.79 -7.21 -9.91
CA ASN A 49 11.44 -6.62 -11.18
C ASN A 49 9.94 -6.78 -11.47
N ASP A 50 9.20 -5.68 -11.49
CA ASP A 50 7.74 -5.66 -11.78
C ASP A 50 7.45 -5.59 -13.29
N GLY A 51 8.07 -6.49 -14.07
CA GLY A 51 7.87 -6.56 -15.50
C GLY A 51 8.33 -5.31 -16.24
N SER A 52 9.52 -4.80 -15.94
CA SER A 52 10.14 -3.66 -16.61
C SER A 52 10.33 -3.90 -18.11
N ARG A 53 10.37 -2.81 -18.88
CA ARG A 53 10.57 -2.84 -20.34
C ARG A 53 11.94 -2.33 -20.77
N ASP A 54 12.69 -1.77 -19.82
CA ASP A 54 14.06 -1.28 -19.97
C ASP A 54 15.08 -2.34 -19.53
N LYS A 55 16.32 -1.96 -19.31
CA LYS A 55 17.39 -2.87 -18.89
C LYS A 55 17.41 -3.23 -17.40
N THR A 56 16.35 -2.89 -16.64
CA THR A 56 16.29 -3.16 -15.20
C THR A 56 16.57 -4.62 -14.85
N TRP A 57 15.92 -5.59 -15.54
CA TRP A 57 16.14 -7.01 -15.26
C TRP A 57 17.55 -7.49 -15.64
N GLU A 58 18.06 -7.02 -16.75
CA GLU A 58 19.43 -7.32 -17.19
C GLU A 58 20.47 -6.86 -16.16
N LEU A 59 20.31 -5.66 -15.61
CA LEU A 59 21.16 -5.12 -14.54
C LEU A 59 21.08 -5.97 -13.26
N ILE A 60 19.87 -6.35 -12.82
CA ILE A 60 19.68 -7.22 -11.65
C ILE A 60 20.40 -8.56 -11.84
N CYS A 61 20.26 -9.19 -13.00
CA CYS A 61 21.00 -10.42 -13.34
C CYS A 61 22.51 -10.21 -13.32
N GLY A 62 22.98 -9.03 -13.75
CA GLY A 62 24.38 -8.64 -13.69
C GLY A 62 24.92 -8.55 -12.26
N PHE A 63 24.20 -7.88 -11.37
CA PHE A 63 24.55 -7.77 -9.94
C PHE A 63 24.59 -9.13 -9.25
N ALA A 64 23.60 -9.99 -9.49
CA ALA A 64 23.56 -11.34 -8.91
C ALA A 64 24.75 -12.25 -9.36
N LYS A 65 25.36 -11.96 -10.51
CA LYS A 65 26.59 -12.65 -10.96
C LYS A 65 27.85 -12.09 -10.32
N GLN A 66 27.83 -10.82 -9.90
CA GLN A 66 28.99 -10.14 -9.33
C GLN A 66 29.16 -10.43 -7.83
N ASP A 67 28.05 -10.47 -7.09
CA ASP A 67 28.04 -10.68 -5.64
C ASP A 67 26.88 -11.56 -5.21
N ALA A 68 27.16 -12.55 -4.37
CA ALA A 68 26.17 -13.51 -3.89
C ALA A 68 25.11 -12.90 -2.95
N HIS A 69 25.34 -11.70 -2.42
CA HIS A 69 24.32 -11.00 -1.64
C HIS A 69 23.19 -10.44 -2.49
N PHE A 70 23.42 -10.21 -3.78
CA PHE A 70 22.40 -9.78 -4.71
C PHE A 70 21.62 -10.96 -5.28
N ILE A 71 20.31 -10.88 -5.17
CA ILE A 71 19.38 -11.82 -5.78
C ILE A 71 18.22 -11.05 -6.41
N GLY A 72 17.55 -11.66 -7.38
CA GLY A 72 16.45 -11.01 -8.08
C GLY A 72 15.36 -11.97 -8.51
N ILE A 73 14.13 -11.48 -8.51
CA ILE A 73 12.97 -12.14 -9.14
C ILE A 73 12.36 -11.22 -10.19
N SER A 74 11.83 -11.80 -11.25
CA SER A 74 11.09 -11.08 -12.28
C SER A 74 9.66 -11.55 -12.36
N GLN A 75 8.71 -10.60 -12.32
CA GLN A 75 7.30 -10.89 -12.56
C GLN A 75 7.03 -11.00 -14.06
N SER A 76 6.09 -11.87 -14.45
CA SER A 76 5.71 -12.10 -15.84
C SER A 76 5.14 -10.85 -16.54
N ARG A 77 4.66 -9.86 -15.79
CA ARG A 77 4.19 -8.55 -16.24
C ARG A 77 4.10 -7.59 -15.07
N ASN A 78 3.99 -6.29 -15.35
CA ASN A 78 3.70 -5.29 -14.32
C ASN A 78 2.37 -5.60 -13.59
N ARG A 79 2.46 -5.67 -12.27
CA ARG A 79 1.33 -5.91 -11.35
C ARG A 79 1.16 -4.78 -10.35
N GLY A 80 2.02 -3.76 -10.42
CA GLY A 80 2.04 -2.60 -9.56
C GLY A 80 2.86 -2.81 -8.29
N HIS A 81 3.32 -1.70 -7.74
CA HIS A 81 4.27 -1.61 -6.63
C HIS A 81 3.90 -2.52 -5.45
N GLN A 82 2.65 -2.50 -4.99
CA GLN A 82 2.19 -3.29 -3.83
C GLN A 82 2.35 -4.79 -4.05
N ASN A 83 2.05 -5.28 -5.27
CA ASN A 83 2.22 -6.68 -5.62
C ASN A 83 3.70 -7.06 -5.76
N ALA A 84 4.55 -6.14 -6.21
CA ALA A 84 5.99 -6.37 -6.28
C ALA A 84 6.60 -6.50 -4.88
N VAL A 85 6.25 -5.59 -3.96
CA VAL A 85 6.66 -5.70 -2.54
C VAL A 85 6.18 -7.02 -1.95
N LEU A 86 4.89 -7.35 -2.11
CA LEU A 86 4.35 -8.61 -1.59
C LEU A 86 5.07 -9.84 -2.16
N ALA A 87 5.37 -9.86 -3.47
CA ALA A 87 6.10 -10.96 -4.09
C ALA A 87 7.48 -11.15 -3.43
N GLY A 88 8.21 -10.06 -3.20
CA GLY A 88 9.51 -10.10 -2.52
C GLY A 88 9.41 -10.58 -1.06
N LEU A 89 8.41 -10.10 -0.31
CA LEU A 89 8.18 -10.52 1.07
C LEU A 89 7.87 -12.02 1.17
N MET A 90 6.99 -12.54 0.29
CA MET A 90 6.63 -13.96 0.28
C MET A 90 7.77 -14.84 -0.21
N GLU A 91 8.61 -14.35 -1.13
CA GLU A 91 9.79 -15.07 -1.59
C GLU A 91 10.86 -15.14 -0.49
N ALA A 92 11.09 -14.05 0.24
CA ALA A 92 11.98 -14.02 1.40
C ALA A 92 11.50 -15.00 2.48
N ARG A 93 10.21 -15.02 2.78
CA ARG A 93 9.59 -16.00 3.69
C ARG A 93 9.82 -17.44 3.24
N ALA A 94 9.60 -17.75 1.95
CA ALA A 94 9.77 -19.09 1.39
C ALA A 94 11.23 -19.58 1.48
N ASN A 95 12.19 -18.67 1.55
CA ASN A 95 13.62 -18.96 1.68
C ASN A 95 14.14 -18.81 3.13
N ASN A 96 13.25 -18.88 4.14
CA ASN A 96 13.58 -18.91 5.56
C ASN A 96 14.40 -17.70 6.04
N CYS A 97 14.08 -16.49 5.58
CA CYS A 97 14.61 -15.28 6.20
C CYS A 97 13.98 -15.07 7.58
N ASP A 98 14.69 -14.45 8.51
CA ASP A 98 14.17 -14.11 9.83
C ASP A 98 13.44 -12.76 9.83
N ILE A 99 13.96 -11.80 9.05
CA ILE A 99 13.42 -10.46 8.90
C ILE A 99 13.53 -9.95 7.47
N THR A 100 12.58 -9.14 7.07
CA THR A 100 12.63 -8.40 5.80
C THR A 100 12.60 -6.91 6.07
N ILE A 101 13.27 -6.13 5.23
CA ILE A 101 13.09 -4.68 5.15
C ILE A 101 12.68 -4.34 3.73
N SER A 102 11.47 -3.80 3.53
CA SER A 102 11.06 -3.25 2.23
C SER A 102 11.48 -1.78 2.13
N ILE A 103 12.04 -1.37 1.00
CA ILE A 103 12.46 0.01 0.71
C ILE A 103 12.37 0.26 -0.79
N ASP A 104 12.05 1.51 -1.18
CA ASP A 104 12.05 1.94 -2.58
C ASP A 104 13.48 2.02 -3.14
N CYS A 105 13.64 1.75 -4.44
CA CYS A 105 14.96 1.74 -5.07
C CYS A 105 15.50 3.14 -5.42
N ASP A 106 14.68 4.20 -5.29
CA ASP A 106 14.97 5.56 -5.77
C ASP A 106 15.96 6.36 -4.90
N GLY A 107 16.40 5.78 -3.79
CA GLY A 107 17.37 6.38 -2.87
C GLY A 107 16.84 7.58 -2.06
N GLN A 108 15.51 7.79 -2.03
CA GLN A 108 14.92 8.89 -1.27
C GLN A 108 14.83 8.59 0.24
N ASP A 109 14.61 7.34 0.62
CA ASP A 109 14.49 6.95 2.02
C ASP A 109 15.89 6.69 2.61
N ASP A 110 16.15 7.22 3.82
CA ASP A 110 17.47 7.09 4.44
C ASP A 110 17.78 5.63 4.80
N ILE A 111 18.74 5.06 4.09
CA ILE A 111 19.18 3.68 4.29
C ILE A 111 19.78 3.44 5.68
N ASN A 112 20.23 4.49 6.39
CA ASN A 112 20.82 4.37 7.71
C ASN A 112 19.80 4.09 8.80
N ALA A 113 18.54 4.41 8.55
CA ALA A 113 17.44 4.03 9.47
C ALA A 113 17.33 2.51 9.67
N MET A 114 17.88 1.69 8.76
CA MET A 114 17.90 0.23 8.90
C MET A 114 18.65 -0.22 10.16
N ASP A 115 19.68 0.49 10.59
CA ASP A 115 20.42 0.16 11.82
C ASP A 115 19.49 0.17 13.04
N GLU A 116 18.71 1.24 13.20
CA GLU A 116 17.73 1.37 14.28
C GLU A 116 16.57 0.39 14.11
N MET A 117 16.10 0.13 12.87
CA MET A 117 15.04 -0.86 12.63
C MET A 117 15.46 -2.25 13.08
N VAL A 118 16.68 -2.69 12.72
CA VAL A 118 17.22 -3.99 13.12
C VAL A 118 17.41 -4.04 14.65
N GLN A 119 17.88 -2.95 15.27
CA GLN A 119 18.02 -2.89 16.73
C GLN A 119 16.68 -3.05 17.43
N LYS A 120 15.63 -2.36 16.98
CA LYS A 120 14.27 -2.49 17.55
C LYS A 120 13.69 -3.89 17.40
N TYR A 121 14.01 -4.58 16.30
CA TYR A 121 13.67 -6.00 16.17
C TYR A 121 14.42 -6.87 17.20
N LEU A 122 15.72 -6.64 17.41
CA LEU A 122 16.50 -7.36 18.41
C LEU A 122 15.98 -7.09 19.85
N ASP A 123 15.38 -5.92 20.07
CA ASP A 123 14.70 -5.54 21.32
C ASP A 123 13.26 -6.08 21.43
N GLY A 124 12.83 -6.89 20.45
CA GLY A 124 11.58 -7.64 20.48
C GLY A 124 10.39 -6.99 19.77
N ALA A 125 10.61 -6.02 18.88
CA ALA A 125 9.59 -5.57 17.94
C ALA A 125 9.47 -6.58 16.79
N GLU A 126 8.25 -6.82 16.32
CA GLU A 126 7.97 -7.73 15.19
C GLU A 126 7.75 -6.95 13.88
N VAL A 127 7.32 -5.70 14.00
CA VAL A 127 7.16 -4.76 12.87
C VAL A 127 7.81 -3.44 13.25
N VAL A 128 8.63 -2.86 12.36
CA VAL A 128 9.17 -1.51 12.56
C VAL A 128 8.85 -0.65 11.34
N TYR A 129 8.08 0.41 11.58
CA TYR A 129 7.70 1.36 10.53
C TYR A 129 8.73 2.48 10.40
N GLY A 130 9.21 2.71 9.17
CA GLY A 130 9.89 3.95 8.83
C GLY A 130 8.87 5.07 8.69
N VAL A 131 9.00 6.09 9.51
CA VAL A 131 8.14 7.28 9.51
C VAL A 131 8.95 8.48 9.10
N ARG A 132 8.48 9.20 8.09
CA ARG A 132 9.16 10.40 7.59
C ARG A 132 9.07 11.51 8.62
N SER A 133 10.24 12.02 9.07
CA SER A 133 10.30 13.20 9.91
C SER A 133 9.68 14.40 9.15
N ARG A 134 8.98 15.28 9.90
CA ARG A 134 8.33 16.45 9.30
C ARG A 134 9.39 17.39 8.74
N ARG A 135 9.23 17.82 7.48
CA ARG A 135 9.97 18.98 6.98
C ARG A 135 9.29 20.26 7.49
N ASP A 136 10.03 21.12 8.14
CA ASP A 136 9.56 22.45 8.54
C ASP A 136 9.26 23.38 7.33
N THR A 137 9.57 22.92 6.11
CA THR A 137 9.38 23.63 4.84
C THR A 137 8.02 23.46 4.18
N ASP A 138 7.13 22.64 4.73
CA ASP A 138 5.79 22.44 4.15
C ASP A 138 4.90 23.68 4.40
N THR A 139 4.39 24.25 3.29
CA THR A 139 3.46 25.38 3.35
C THR A 139 2.22 25.04 4.16
N PHE A 140 1.70 26.01 4.94
CA PHE A 140 0.51 25.86 5.80
C PHE A 140 -0.67 25.19 5.06
N PHE A 141 -0.87 25.51 3.79
CA PHE A 141 -1.92 24.93 2.96
C PHE A 141 -1.72 23.43 2.68
N LYS A 142 -0.49 23.00 2.38
CA LYS A 142 -0.17 21.58 2.20
C LYS A 142 -0.37 20.78 3.48
N ARG A 143 0.00 21.37 4.61
CA ARG A 143 -0.17 20.74 5.93
C ARG A 143 -1.64 20.58 6.29
N PHE A 144 -2.45 21.65 6.12
CA PHE A 144 -3.89 21.61 6.40
C PHE A 144 -4.64 20.60 5.53
N THR A 145 -4.32 20.54 4.22
CA THR A 145 -4.92 19.57 3.30
C THR A 145 -4.50 18.13 3.62
N ALA A 146 -3.26 17.89 4.01
CA ALA A 146 -2.77 16.57 4.41
C ALA A 146 -3.41 16.11 5.73
N GLU A 147 -3.45 16.97 6.76
CA GLU A 147 -4.10 16.64 8.04
C GLU A 147 -5.62 16.38 7.85
N GLY A 148 -6.30 17.22 7.08
CA GLY A 148 -7.72 17.03 6.74
C GLY A 148 -7.95 15.70 5.99
N PHE A 149 -7.06 15.34 5.09
CA PHE A 149 -7.09 14.07 4.38
C PHE A 149 -6.96 12.86 5.33
N TYR A 150 -5.98 12.87 6.23
CA TYR A 150 -5.80 11.78 7.20
C TYR A 150 -6.96 11.68 8.20
N HIS A 151 -7.51 12.82 8.65
CA HIS A 151 -8.72 12.83 9.48
C HIS A 151 -9.92 12.20 8.75
N LEU A 152 -10.09 12.51 7.46
CA LEU A 152 -11.14 11.92 6.64
C LEU A 152 -10.95 10.40 6.48
N MET A 153 -9.70 9.95 6.23
CA MET A 153 -9.35 8.53 6.10
C MET A 153 -9.68 7.77 7.39
N ASN A 154 -9.26 8.29 8.54
CA ASN A 154 -9.56 7.68 9.84
C ASN A 154 -11.09 7.70 10.16
N ALA A 155 -11.77 8.80 9.87
CA ALA A 155 -13.22 8.89 10.02
C ALA A 155 -13.96 7.85 9.16
N LEU A 156 -13.45 7.61 7.96
CA LEU A 156 -13.94 6.58 7.04
C LEU A 156 -13.45 5.16 7.37
N GLY A 157 -12.65 4.97 8.44
CA GLY A 157 -12.30 3.67 9.01
C GLY A 157 -11.07 3.01 8.40
N ALA A 158 -10.23 3.78 7.73
CA ALA A 158 -8.89 3.33 7.34
C ALA A 158 -7.91 3.73 8.46
N ASP A 159 -7.63 2.81 9.40
CA ASP A 159 -6.61 2.99 10.43
C ASP A 159 -5.22 2.88 9.80
N ILE A 160 -4.75 3.99 9.26
CA ILE A 160 -3.44 4.07 8.63
C ILE A 160 -2.49 4.77 9.59
N VAL A 161 -1.32 4.18 9.85
CA VAL A 161 -0.24 4.84 10.61
C VAL A 161 0.16 6.11 9.86
N PHE A 162 0.09 7.26 10.56
CA PHE A 162 0.34 8.57 9.97
C PHE A 162 1.74 8.65 9.35
N ASN A 163 1.83 9.11 8.10
CA ASN A 163 3.09 9.44 7.41
C ASN A 163 4.11 8.29 7.25
N HIS A 164 3.67 6.99 7.40
CA HIS A 164 4.57 5.87 7.14
C HIS A 164 4.71 5.60 5.64
N ALA A 165 5.94 5.28 5.25
CA ALA A 165 6.29 4.84 3.91
C ALA A 165 6.11 3.31 3.76
N ASP A 166 6.36 2.79 2.55
CA ASP A 166 6.52 1.34 2.34
C ASP A 166 7.88 0.83 2.87
N TYR A 167 8.64 1.71 3.52
CA TYR A 167 9.87 1.43 4.23
C TYR A 167 9.54 0.85 5.61
N ARG A 168 9.69 -0.46 5.76
CA ARG A 168 9.35 -1.16 7.01
C ARG A 168 10.13 -2.46 7.17
N LEU A 169 10.43 -2.79 8.42
CA LEU A 169 10.92 -4.11 8.82
C LEU A 169 9.73 -4.99 9.22
N ILE A 170 9.73 -6.23 8.78
CA ILE A 170 8.72 -7.24 9.12
C ILE A 170 9.44 -8.55 9.46
N SER A 171 9.11 -9.17 10.61
CA SER A 171 9.66 -10.47 11.01
C SER A 171 9.03 -11.64 10.24
N ALA A 172 9.71 -12.77 10.20
CA ALA A 172 9.22 -14.01 9.62
C ALA A 172 7.88 -14.43 10.24
N ARG A 173 7.72 -14.28 11.55
CA ARG A 173 6.48 -14.59 12.29
C ARG A 173 5.29 -13.79 11.76
N VAL A 174 5.48 -12.51 11.49
CA VAL A 174 4.45 -11.64 10.92
C VAL A 174 4.18 -12.04 9.46
N LEU A 175 5.23 -12.36 8.67
CA LEU A 175 5.09 -12.82 7.30
C LEU A 175 4.33 -14.14 7.21
N ASP A 176 4.53 -15.05 8.18
CA ASP A 176 3.78 -16.30 8.27
C ASP A 176 2.28 -16.05 8.44
N SER A 177 1.91 -15.19 9.39
CA SER A 177 0.53 -14.78 9.58
C SER A 177 -0.04 -14.01 8.39
N PHE A 178 0.78 -13.15 7.78
CA PHE A 178 0.38 -12.34 6.63
C PHE A 178 0.14 -13.16 5.36
N ALA A 179 0.80 -14.32 5.22
CA ALA A 179 0.60 -15.22 4.08
C ALA A 179 -0.82 -15.82 4.00
N ASP A 180 -1.54 -15.86 5.12
CA ASP A 180 -2.93 -16.31 5.18
C ASP A 180 -3.94 -15.27 4.66
N TYR A 181 -3.51 -14.02 4.52
CA TYR A 181 -4.31 -12.96 3.90
C TYR A 181 -4.34 -13.16 2.38
N LYS A 182 -5.51 -13.52 1.86
CA LYS A 182 -5.68 -13.90 0.44
C LYS A 182 -6.28 -12.79 -0.42
N GLU A 183 -6.50 -11.61 0.14
CA GLU A 183 -7.09 -10.48 -0.58
C GLU A 183 -6.32 -10.16 -1.87
N VAL A 184 -7.05 -9.98 -2.96
CA VAL A 184 -6.52 -9.56 -4.26
C VAL A 184 -6.35 -8.04 -4.29
N ASN A 185 -7.22 -7.31 -3.57
CA ASN A 185 -7.16 -5.87 -3.42
C ASN A 185 -6.15 -5.48 -2.33
N ILE A 186 -4.87 -5.52 -2.67
CA ILE A 186 -3.79 -5.33 -1.71
C ILE A 186 -3.61 -3.85 -1.37
N PHE A 187 -3.62 -3.55 -0.07
CA PHE A 187 -3.20 -2.28 0.49
C PHE A 187 -2.29 -2.54 1.70
N LEU A 188 -1.00 -2.82 1.44
CA LEU A 188 -0.03 -3.25 2.46
C LEU A 188 0.07 -2.31 3.65
N ARG A 189 -0.07 -0.99 3.41
CA ARG A 189 -0.02 0.02 4.49
C ARG A 189 -1.13 -0.15 5.53
N GLY A 190 -2.29 -0.62 5.10
CA GLY A 190 -3.40 -0.90 6.00
C GLY A 190 -3.45 -2.34 6.50
N MET A 191 -2.93 -3.30 5.71
CA MET A 191 -3.01 -4.72 6.03
C MET A 191 -1.99 -5.14 7.09
N VAL A 192 -0.74 -4.63 7.04
CA VAL A 192 0.30 -4.99 8.00
C VAL A 192 -0.10 -4.67 9.45
N PRO A 193 -0.71 -3.50 9.77
CA PRO A 193 -1.21 -3.24 11.12
C PRO A 193 -2.30 -4.22 11.60
N LEU A 194 -3.10 -4.80 10.70
CA LEU A 194 -4.17 -5.76 11.06
C LEU A 194 -3.63 -7.05 11.68
N VAL A 195 -2.37 -7.40 11.43
CA VAL A 195 -1.75 -8.60 12.01
C VAL A 195 -1.57 -8.45 13.53
N GLY A 196 -1.48 -7.23 14.06
CA GLY A 196 -1.60 -6.92 15.49
C GLY A 196 -0.39 -7.29 16.35
N PHE A 197 0.78 -7.57 15.77
CA PHE A 197 2.00 -7.82 16.54
C PHE A 197 2.64 -6.53 17.06
N LYS A 198 3.56 -6.67 18.06
CA LYS A 198 4.29 -5.55 18.65
C LYS A 198 5.00 -4.74 17.57
N SER A 199 4.65 -3.48 17.45
CA SER A 199 5.21 -2.58 16.44
C SER A 199 5.90 -1.37 17.06
N GLU A 200 6.94 -0.88 16.38
CA GLU A 200 7.74 0.28 16.74
C GLU A 200 7.88 1.22 15.53
N GLN A 201 8.38 2.42 15.74
CA GLN A 201 8.58 3.41 14.68
C GLN A 201 10.01 3.93 14.71
N VAL A 202 10.60 4.16 13.54
CA VAL A 202 11.89 4.82 13.35
C VAL A 202 11.67 6.06 12.51
N LEU A 203 12.07 7.21 13.02
CA LEU A 203 11.99 8.47 12.29
C LEU A 203 13.20 8.60 11.36
N TYR A 204 12.98 8.97 10.11
CA TYR A 204 14.06 9.22 9.17
C TYR A 204 13.78 10.45 8.28
N GLU A 205 14.84 11.04 7.75
CA GLU A 205 14.74 12.13 6.79
C GLU A 205 14.63 11.60 5.37
N ARG A 206 13.80 12.25 4.57
CA ARG A 206 13.67 11.91 3.16
C ARG A 206 14.57 12.81 2.32
N HIS A 207 15.41 12.20 1.49
CA HIS A 207 16.29 12.89 0.55
C HIS A 207 15.59 13.18 -0.79
N GLU A 208 16.25 14.00 -1.62
CA GLU A 208 15.83 14.16 -3.02
C GLU A 208 16.13 12.88 -3.82
N ARG A 209 15.36 12.64 -4.87
CA ARG A 209 15.60 11.50 -5.77
C ARG A 209 16.98 11.59 -6.39
N LEU A 210 17.70 10.48 -6.42
CA LEU A 210 19.04 10.41 -7.03
C LEU A 210 18.97 10.47 -8.57
N ALA A 211 17.89 9.99 -9.19
CA ALA A 211 17.62 10.07 -10.63
C ALA A 211 16.11 9.90 -10.94
N GLY A 212 15.68 10.36 -12.13
CA GLY A 212 14.31 10.24 -12.62
C GLY A 212 13.34 11.35 -12.18
N GLU A 213 12.24 11.54 -12.92
CA GLU A 213 11.20 12.54 -12.62
C GLU A 213 10.02 11.90 -11.91
N SER A 214 9.54 12.54 -10.83
CA SER A 214 8.33 12.11 -10.12
C SER A 214 7.13 12.90 -10.62
N HIS A 215 6.27 12.27 -11.41
CA HIS A 215 4.97 12.82 -11.74
C HIS A 215 3.87 12.03 -11.02
N TYR A 216 3.53 12.47 -9.79
CA TYR A 216 2.37 11.94 -9.10
C TYR A 216 1.23 12.98 -9.17
N PRO A 217 0.39 12.95 -10.22
CA PRO A 217 -0.71 13.91 -10.37
C PRO A 217 -1.75 13.69 -9.26
N LEU A 218 -2.39 14.79 -8.83
CA LEU A 218 -3.41 14.80 -7.76
C LEU A 218 -4.48 13.71 -7.95
N ARG A 219 -4.85 13.45 -9.20
CA ARG A 219 -5.81 12.39 -9.56
C ARG A 219 -5.36 11.00 -9.10
N LYS A 220 -4.07 10.67 -9.20
CA LYS A 220 -3.53 9.38 -8.74
C LYS A 220 -3.53 9.29 -7.21
N MET A 221 -3.26 10.40 -6.52
CA MET A 221 -3.33 10.45 -5.05
C MET A 221 -4.76 10.22 -4.55
N LEU A 222 -5.74 10.88 -5.16
CA LEU A 222 -7.16 10.68 -4.81
C LEU A 222 -7.64 9.26 -5.12
N ALA A 223 -7.22 8.68 -6.25
CA ALA A 223 -7.54 7.31 -6.58
C ALA A 223 -6.97 6.33 -5.55
N LEU A 224 -5.69 6.49 -5.17
CA LEU A 224 -5.04 5.66 -4.14
C LEU A 224 -5.75 5.76 -2.78
N ALA A 225 -6.20 6.97 -2.42
CA ALA A 225 -6.96 7.20 -1.21
C ALA A 225 -8.31 6.49 -1.22
N PHE A 226 -9.05 6.63 -2.31
CA PHE A 226 -10.35 5.98 -2.51
C PHE A 226 -10.21 4.46 -2.50
N ASP A 227 -9.20 3.94 -3.17
CA ASP A 227 -8.85 2.51 -3.15
C ASP A 227 -8.55 2.02 -1.74
N GLY A 228 -7.76 2.77 -0.97
CA GLY A 228 -7.44 2.44 0.42
C GLY A 228 -8.69 2.39 1.31
N ILE A 229 -9.56 3.41 1.23
CA ILE A 229 -10.81 3.48 2.01
C ILE A 229 -11.72 2.28 1.67
N THR A 230 -11.96 2.05 0.37
CA THR A 230 -12.90 1.02 -0.07
C THR A 230 -12.34 -0.41 0.07
N SER A 231 -11.03 -0.58 0.21
CA SER A 231 -10.40 -1.88 0.50
C SER A 231 -10.43 -2.23 1.99
N LEU A 232 -10.33 -1.24 2.89
CA LEU A 232 -10.21 -1.47 4.33
C LEU A 232 -11.50 -1.22 5.12
N SER A 233 -12.48 -0.51 4.55
CA SER A 233 -13.65 -0.05 5.30
C SER A 233 -14.94 -0.15 4.51
N ASN A 234 -16.02 -0.54 5.20
CA ASN A 234 -17.39 -0.50 4.69
C ASN A 234 -18.17 0.76 5.15
N LYS A 235 -17.50 1.70 5.85
CA LYS A 235 -18.15 2.95 6.32
C LYS A 235 -18.77 3.78 5.20
N PRO A 236 -18.17 3.93 4.00
CA PRO A 236 -18.80 4.65 2.90
C PRO A 236 -20.20 4.11 2.54
N ILE A 237 -20.36 2.77 2.52
CA ILE A 237 -21.68 2.15 2.26
C ILE A 237 -22.67 2.50 3.37
N ARG A 238 -22.22 2.45 4.65
CA ARG A 238 -23.08 2.80 5.78
C ARG A 238 -23.49 4.27 5.76
N LEU A 239 -22.60 5.17 5.35
CA LEU A 239 -22.92 6.60 5.18
C LEU A 239 -23.98 6.81 4.10
N ILE A 240 -23.86 6.12 2.95
CA ILE A 240 -24.86 6.15 1.88
C ILE A 240 -26.21 5.66 2.40
N THR A 241 -26.22 4.54 3.11
CA THR A 241 -27.45 4.00 3.71
C THR A 241 -28.08 5.01 4.69
N GLY A 242 -27.28 5.61 5.57
CA GLY A 242 -27.73 6.64 6.51
C GLY A 242 -28.33 7.87 5.81
N ALA A 243 -27.61 8.38 4.78
CA ALA A 243 -28.10 9.49 3.97
C ALA A 243 -29.41 9.14 3.26
N GLY A 244 -29.52 7.93 2.70
CA GLY A 244 -30.73 7.43 2.06
C GLY A 244 -31.93 7.39 3.02
N ILE A 245 -31.73 6.94 4.26
CA ILE A 245 -32.79 6.93 5.30
C ILE A 245 -33.22 8.35 5.60
N VAL A 246 -32.31 9.31 5.80
CA VAL A 246 -32.62 10.70 6.07
C VAL A 246 -33.41 11.32 4.93
N VAL A 247 -32.96 11.15 3.68
CA VAL A 247 -33.67 11.65 2.49
C VAL A 247 -35.07 11.02 2.38
N SER A 248 -35.20 9.72 2.64
CA SER A 248 -36.49 9.01 2.61
C SER A 248 -37.46 9.58 3.65
N LEU A 249 -37.00 9.84 4.88
CA LEU A 249 -37.84 10.43 5.93
C LEU A 249 -38.32 11.86 5.57
N ILE A 250 -37.39 12.70 5.04
CA ILE A 250 -37.72 14.05 4.58
C ILE A 250 -38.76 13.99 3.44
N SER A 251 -38.54 13.08 2.47
CA SER A 251 -39.48 12.89 1.37
C SER A 251 -40.83 12.41 1.82
N PHE A 252 -40.90 11.52 2.80
CA PHE A 252 -42.14 11.04 3.38
C PHE A 252 -42.94 12.17 4.06
N ILE A 253 -42.26 13.03 4.82
CA ILE A 253 -42.89 14.24 5.40
C ILE A 253 -43.41 15.17 4.31
N GLY A 254 -42.62 15.36 3.24
CA GLY A 254 -43.03 16.17 2.09
C GLY A 254 -44.25 15.62 1.36
N VAL A 255 -44.37 14.29 1.23
CA VAL A 255 -45.57 13.64 0.66
C VAL A 255 -46.81 13.90 1.52
N ILE A 256 -46.69 13.71 2.85
CA ILE A 256 -47.83 14.00 3.76
C ILE A 256 -48.25 15.45 3.64
N TRP A 257 -47.29 16.38 3.65
CA TRP A 257 -47.59 17.82 3.49
C TRP A 257 -48.28 18.11 2.17
N ALA A 258 -47.83 17.54 1.04
CA ALA A 258 -48.44 17.71 -0.26
C ALA A 258 -49.89 17.19 -0.30
N ILE A 259 -50.18 16.04 0.32
CA ILE A 259 -51.54 15.49 0.43
C ILE A 259 -52.45 16.43 1.22
N VAL A 260 -51.98 16.95 2.35
CA VAL A 260 -52.77 17.91 3.18
C VAL A 260 -53.06 19.17 2.39
N GLN A 261 -52.10 19.76 1.70
CA GLN A 261 -52.30 20.96 0.87
C GLN A 261 -53.28 20.71 -0.27
N ALA A 262 -53.21 19.56 -0.94
CA ALA A 262 -54.18 19.16 -1.97
C ALA A 262 -55.59 19.03 -1.42
N ALA A 263 -55.74 18.42 -0.25
CA ALA A 263 -57.06 18.30 0.43
C ALA A 263 -57.65 19.65 0.85
N MET A 264 -56.79 20.66 1.15
CA MET A 264 -57.19 22.03 1.48
C MET A 264 -57.48 22.90 0.23
N GLY A 265 -57.39 22.35 -0.98
CA GLY A 265 -57.67 23.07 -2.23
C GLY A 265 -56.56 24.04 -2.67
N SER A 266 -55.40 23.99 -2.04
CA SER A 266 -54.26 24.84 -2.38
C SER A 266 -53.45 24.19 -3.55
N VAL A 267 -53.53 24.81 -4.73
CA VAL A 267 -52.71 24.34 -5.88
C VAL A 267 -51.29 24.85 -5.76
N VAL A 268 -50.34 23.94 -5.63
CA VAL A 268 -48.92 24.29 -5.58
C VAL A 268 -48.41 24.49 -7.00
N ALA A 269 -48.16 25.74 -7.41
CA ALA A 269 -47.45 26.08 -8.63
C ALA A 269 -45.98 25.66 -8.43
N GLY A 270 -45.48 24.63 -9.14
CA GLY A 270 -44.13 24.15 -8.82
C GLY A 270 -43.49 23.18 -9.85
N TRP A 271 -43.84 23.27 -11.12
CA TRP A 271 -43.25 22.34 -12.14
C TRP A 271 -41.71 22.40 -12.17
N ALA A 272 -41.13 23.61 -12.14
CA ALA A 272 -39.66 23.78 -12.13
C ALA A 272 -39.00 23.22 -10.85
N SER A 273 -39.60 23.43 -9.67
CA SER A 273 -39.06 22.88 -8.41
C SER A 273 -39.15 21.35 -8.37
N THR A 274 -40.19 20.77 -8.94
CA THR A 274 -40.33 19.30 -9.04
C THR A 274 -39.22 18.70 -9.91
N ILE A 275 -38.93 19.29 -11.08
CA ILE A 275 -37.84 18.84 -11.93
C ILE A 275 -36.49 18.96 -11.22
N CYS A 276 -36.22 20.08 -10.54
CA CYS A 276 -34.98 20.25 -9.80
C CYS A 276 -34.80 19.16 -8.71
N ILE A 277 -35.86 18.85 -7.97
CA ILE A 277 -35.84 17.81 -6.93
C ILE A 277 -35.60 16.43 -7.56
N VAL A 278 -36.30 16.10 -8.63
CA VAL A 278 -36.14 14.81 -9.33
C VAL A 278 -34.71 14.65 -9.89
N CYS A 279 -34.18 15.70 -10.53
CA CYS A 279 -32.80 15.69 -11.05
C CYS A 279 -31.77 15.56 -9.90
N PHE A 280 -31.99 16.29 -8.79
CA PHE A 280 -31.08 16.21 -7.62
C PHE A 280 -31.08 14.81 -7.01
N VAL A 281 -32.26 14.25 -6.75
CA VAL A 281 -32.40 12.90 -6.17
C VAL A 281 -31.83 11.85 -7.13
N GLY A 282 -32.14 11.96 -8.43
CA GLY A 282 -31.55 11.08 -9.45
C GLY A 282 -30.02 11.15 -9.50
N GLY A 283 -29.46 12.35 -9.41
CA GLY A 283 -28.01 12.54 -9.34
C GLY A 283 -27.39 11.88 -8.09
N VAL A 284 -27.98 12.08 -6.94
CA VAL A 284 -27.53 11.44 -5.67
C VAL A 284 -27.62 9.91 -5.78
N GLN A 285 -28.71 9.37 -6.34
CA GLN A 285 -28.87 7.93 -6.56
C GLN A 285 -27.77 7.35 -7.46
N LEU A 286 -27.41 8.05 -8.55
CA LEU A 286 -26.33 7.60 -9.44
C LEU A 286 -24.97 7.57 -8.74
N VAL A 287 -24.67 8.56 -7.89
CA VAL A 287 -23.45 8.55 -7.08
C VAL A 287 -23.44 7.37 -6.09
N CYS A 288 -24.56 7.14 -5.41
CA CYS A 288 -24.70 6.00 -4.48
C CYS A 288 -24.50 4.65 -5.20
N LEU A 289 -25.10 4.47 -6.38
CA LEU A 289 -24.93 3.28 -7.21
C LEU A 289 -23.49 3.13 -7.68
N GLY A 290 -22.80 4.23 -8.01
CA GLY A 290 -21.39 4.23 -8.36
C GLY A 290 -20.50 3.70 -7.23
N VAL A 291 -20.72 4.16 -5.99
CA VAL A 291 -19.98 3.66 -4.82
C VAL A 291 -20.28 2.19 -4.56
N ILE A 292 -21.53 1.77 -4.64
CA ILE A 292 -21.91 0.34 -4.50
C ILE A 292 -21.23 -0.48 -5.60
N GLY A 293 -21.21 0.01 -6.85
CA GLY A 293 -20.55 -0.62 -7.97
C GLY A 293 -19.06 -0.85 -7.74
N GLU A 294 -18.39 0.09 -7.09
CA GLU A 294 -16.96 -0.06 -6.71
C GLU A 294 -16.74 -1.24 -5.75
N TYR A 295 -17.57 -1.36 -4.71
CA TYR A 295 -17.49 -2.51 -3.79
C TYR A 295 -17.82 -3.84 -4.48
N ILE A 296 -18.83 -3.86 -5.35
CA ILE A 296 -19.15 -5.05 -6.15
C ILE A 296 -17.96 -5.41 -7.04
N GLY A 297 -17.31 -4.43 -7.66
CA GLY A 297 -16.09 -4.63 -8.46
C GLY A 297 -14.97 -5.29 -7.64
N LYS A 298 -14.74 -4.83 -6.40
CA LYS A 298 -13.76 -5.44 -5.49
C LYS A 298 -14.14 -6.86 -5.10
N ILE A 299 -15.39 -7.11 -4.70
CA ILE A 299 -15.90 -8.45 -4.38
C ILE A 299 -15.72 -9.39 -5.58
N TYR A 300 -15.99 -8.91 -6.80
CA TYR A 300 -15.79 -9.69 -8.01
C TYR A 300 -14.33 -10.10 -8.23
N MET A 301 -13.37 -9.21 -7.94
CA MET A 301 -11.94 -9.52 -8.01
C MET A 301 -11.53 -10.54 -6.95
N GLU A 302 -12.02 -10.40 -5.71
CA GLU A 302 -11.78 -11.34 -4.61
C GLU A 302 -12.37 -12.73 -4.93
N THR A 303 -13.59 -12.79 -5.42
CA THR A 303 -14.26 -14.06 -5.78
C THR A 303 -13.53 -14.81 -6.90
N LYS A 304 -12.88 -14.11 -7.82
CA LYS A 304 -12.05 -14.73 -8.87
C LYS A 304 -10.77 -15.35 -8.33
N ALA A 305 -10.29 -14.94 -7.17
CA ALA A 305 -9.09 -15.45 -6.49
C ALA A 305 -7.89 -15.62 -7.44
N ARG A 306 -7.69 -14.69 -8.40
CA ARG A 306 -6.58 -14.75 -9.35
C ARG A 306 -5.26 -14.50 -8.64
N PRO A 307 -4.15 -15.14 -9.07
CA PRO A 307 -2.84 -14.88 -8.49
C PRO A 307 -2.51 -13.40 -8.52
N ARG A 308 -2.10 -12.86 -7.37
CA ARG A 308 -1.71 -11.46 -7.18
C ARG A 308 -0.50 -11.10 -8.03
N TYR A 309 0.45 -12.02 -8.14
CA TYR A 309 1.66 -11.94 -8.96
C TYR A 309 2.01 -13.31 -9.52
N ILE A 310 2.83 -13.34 -10.55
CA ILE A 310 3.40 -14.56 -11.14
C ILE A 310 4.88 -14.28 -11.38
N ILE A 311 5.75 -15.03 -10.72
CA ILE A 311 7.20 -14.94 -10.92
C ILE A 311 7.53 -15.78 -12.14
N SER A 312 8.18 -15.18 -13.14
CA SER A 312 8.64 -15.82 -14.36
C SER A 312 10.08 -16.31 -14.26
N GLU A 313 10.93 -15.57 -13.53
CA GLU A 313 12.36 -15.82 -13.46
C GLU A 313 12.92 -15.54 -12.07
N HIS A 314 13.99 -16.28 -11.71
CA HIS A 314 14.82 -16.06 -10.53
C HIS A 314 16.30 -15.99 -10.98
N THR A 315 17.13 -15.21 -10.27
CA THR A 315 18.59 -15.22 -10.50
C THR A 315 19.30 -16.39 -9.84
N TRP A 316 18.59 -17.15 -9.00
CA TRP A 316 19.07 -18.39 -8.35
C TRP A 316 18.14 -19.56 -8.70
N ALA A 317 18.60 -20.80 -8.48
CA ALA A 317 17.73 -21.96 -8.62
C ALA A 317 16.62 -21.89 -7.55
N PRO A 318 15.35 -21.75 -7.93
CA PRO A 318 14.26 -21.67 -6.96
C PRO A 318 14.15 -22.99 -6.19
N TYR A 319 13.76 -22.89 -4.92
CA TYR A 319 13.33 -24.05 -4.15
C TYR A 319 12.21 -24.77 -4.93
N GLU A 320 12.43 -26.04 -5.31
CA GLU A 320 11.42 -26.78 -6.07
C GLU A 320 10.12 -26.84 -5.26
N ARG A 321 9.13 -26.04 -5.66
CA ARG A 321 7.77 -26.23 -5.17
C ARG A 321 7.30 -27.59 -5.69
N LYS A 322 7.26 -28.60 -4.82
CA LYS A 322 6.48 -29.80 -5.09
C LYS A 322 5.02 -29.35 -5.18
N TYR A 323 4.53 -29.20 -6.40
CA TYR A 323 3.10 -29.09 -6.64
C TYR A 323 2.47 -30.38 -6.15
N HIS A 324 1.89 -30.35 -4.96
CA HIS A 324 0.90 -31.34 -4.59
C HIS A 324 -0.39 -30.93 -5.31
N GLY A 325 -0.75 -31.70 -6.36
CA GLY A 325 -1.99 -31.58 -7.12
C GLY A 325 -3.23 -31.89 -6.27
#